data_f75c8ccc189f88c2aca49e42af9295ff
#
_entry.id   f75c8ccc189f88c2aca49e42af9295ff
#
_cell.length_a   1.000
_cell.length_b   1.000
_cell.length_c   1.000
_cell.angle_alpha   90.00
_cell.angle_beta   90.00
_cell.angle_gamma   90.00
#
_symmetry.space_group_name_H-M   'P 1'
#
loop_
_entity.id
_entity.type
_entity.pdbx_description
1 polymer ?
#
loop_
_entity_poly.entity_id
_entity_poly.type
_entity_poly.pdbx_seq_one_letter_code
_entity_poly.pdbx_strand_id
1 'polypeptide(L)'
;MCGRWFKWGIVVWVWISLAGISGIPIRMAISGEMPLFRIGTGGLLGVYYPIGRALGMGFSSTGTADGRVAVAQTSGGSVSNVRALAKKEIEAALVQADVAFRALKGIGSFSGEKIPSLQAIASLYPERLQMMVRRDAGIHGVRDMKNKTVSLDESGSGTLAVMRIVLDAYGLTETDLNPVYLKPEFTIESLSQRRLDGISLMSGTPAPAIAQIMSPQFSLVPVDPKIAATIHQRHPYLLPGVIPADTYPGVPEIPTLEVYALLVVREDVDDALVYELTKTLWNAETQRLLQAAHPLGHAITMQSALHGLTLALHPGAVQFYRQHHALPEGDAIP
;
A
#
# COMPACT_ATOMS: atom_id res chain seq x y z
N MET A 1 -45.68 20.81 -70.00
CA MET A 1 -45.75 19.50 -70.66
C MET A 1 -45.44 18.46 -69.60
N CYS A 2 -46.43 17.80 -69.10
CA CYS A 2 -46.73 16.38 -69.20
C CYS A 2 -45.58 15.51 -68.67
N GLY A 3 -45.72 14.69 -67.63
CA GLY A 3 -46.69 13.69 -67.45
C GLY A 3 -46.54 12.97 -66.10
N ARG A 4 -47.70 12.75 -65.54
CA ARG A 4 -47.97 11.90 -64.34
C ARG A 4 -47.82 10.43 -64.72
N TRP A 5 -47.15 9.61 -63.88
CA TRP A 5 -47.35 8.16 -63.87
C TRP A 5 -47.65 7.66 -62.47
N PHE A 6 -48.83 7.15 -62.32
CA PHE A 6 -49.44 6.42 -61.23
C PHE A 6 -48.89 5.01 -61.25
N LYS A 7 -48.35 4.49 -60.15
CA LYS A 7 -48.15 3.04 -59.97
C LYS A 7 -48.78 2.55 -58.68
N TRP A 8 -49.69 1.67 -58.86
CA TRP A 8 -50.41 0.91 -57.86
C TRP A 8 -49.44 -0.02 -57.12
N GLY A 9 -49.40 0.02 -55.78
CA GLY A 9 -48.75 -0.92 -54.90
C GLY A 9 -49.79 -1.82 -54.26
N ILE A 10 -49.67 -3.10 -54.50
CA ILE A 10 -50.48 -4.20 -53.96
C ILE A 10 -50.21 -4.31 -52.48
N VAL A 11 -51.27 -4.18 -51.63
CA VAL A 11 -51.19 -4.46 -50.19
C VAL A 11 -51.44 -5.97 -50.01
N VAL A 12 -50.40 -6.70 -49.64
CA VAL A 12 -50.51 -8.11 -49.23
C VAL A 12 -50.70 -8.15 -47.71
N TRP A 13 -51.91 -8.57 -47.28
CA TRP A 13 -52.16 -8.89 -45.88
C TRP A 13 -51.61 -10.26 -45.55
N VAL A 14 -50.58 -10.31 -44.72
CA VAL A 14 -50.09 -11.55 -44.11
C VAL A 14 -50.76 -11.71 -42.75
N TRP A 15 -51.62 -12.72 -42.66
CA TRP A 15 -52.18 -13.19 -41.39
C TRP A 15 -51.08 -14.01 -40.67
N ILE A 16 -50.55 -13.50 -39.58
CA ILE A 16 -49.69 -14.31 -38.66
C ILE A 16 -50.60 -14.83 -37.56
N SER A 17 -50.80 -16.13 -37.58
CA SER A 17 -51.53 -16.88 -36.55
C SER A 17 -50.76 -16.82 -35.24
N LEU A 18 -51.34 -16.25 -34.17
CA LEU A 18 -50.87 -16.36 -32.80
C LEU A 18 -51.08 -17.81 -32.31
N ALA A 19 -50.04 -18.65 -32.43
CA ALA A 19 -49.91 -19.88 -31.64
C ALA A 19 -49.20 -19.53 -30.36
N GLY A 20 -49.79 -19.85 -29.21
CA GLY A 20 -49.30 -19.51 -27.88
C GLY A 20 -47.91 -20.02 -27.60
N ILE A 21 -47.03 -19.10 -27.31
CA ILE A 21 -45.76 -19.39 -26.66
C ILE A 21 -45.90 -18.97 -25.20
N SER A 22 -46.02 -19.97 -24.34
CA SER A 22 -45.99 -19.87 -22.88
C SER A 22 -44.84 -18.98 -22.47
N GLY A 23 -45.16 -17.87 -21.79
CA GLY A 23 -44.18 -16.89 -21.30
C GLY A 23 -43.20 -17.52 -20.33
N ILE A 24 -41.99 -17.80 -20.82
CA ILE A 24 -40.79 -17.90 -19.96
C ILE A 24 -40.46 -16.46 -19.61
N PRO A 25 -40.54 -16.05 -18.33
CA PRO A 25 -40.09 -14.72 -17.95
C PRO A 25 -38.58 -14.69 -18.21
N ILE A 26 -38.13 -13.99 -19.24
CA ILE A 26 -36.73 -13.59 -19.37
C ILE A 26 -36.51 -12.68 -18.16
N ARG A 27 -35.96 -13.26 -17.09
CA ARG A 27 -35.31 -12.47 -16.04
C ARG A 27 -34.17 -11.74 -16.75
N MET A 28 -34.40 -10.47 -17.08
CA MET A 28 -33.30 -9.55 -17.32
C MET A 28 -32.40 -9.65 -16.06
N ALA A 29 -31.27 -10.33 -16.20
CA ALA A 29 -30.19 -10.18 -15.24
C ALA A 29 -29.85 -8.69 -15.30
N ILE A 30 -30.33 -7.93 -14.32
CA ILE A 30 -29.78 -6.61 -14.03
C ILE A 30 -28.32 -6.93 -13.75
N SER A 31 -27.41 -6.55 -14.65
CA SER A 31 -25.99 -6.57 -14.38
C SER A 31 -25.75 -5.47 -13.33
N GLY A 32 -26.07 -5.78 -12.07
CA GLY A 32 -25.59 -4.98 -10.96
C GLY A 32 -24.08 -5.02 -11.04
N GLU A 33 -23.44 -3.85 -11.10
CA GLU A 33 -22.01 -3.75 -10.92
C GLU A 33 -21.68 -4.53 -9.65
N MET A 34 -20.82 -5.56 -9.77
CA MET A 34 -20.37 -6.29 -8.58
C MET A 34 -19.60 -5.30 -7.70
N PRO A 35 -20.05 -5.07 -6.47
CA PRO A 35 -19.38 -4.10 -5.60
C PRO A 35 -17.93 -4.51 -5.40
N LEU A 36 -17.03 -3.54 -5.41
CA LEU A 36 -15.61 -3.77 -5.22
C LEU A 36 -15.26 -3.81 -3.72
N PHE A 37 -14.27 -4.64 -3.38
CA PHE A 37 -13.51 -4.55 -2.14
C PHE A 37 -12.16 -3.94 -2.46
N ARG A 38 -11.98 -2.65 -2.17
CA ARG A 38 -10.79 -1.89 -2.57
C ARG A 38 -9.73 -1.96 -1.49
N ILE A 39 -8.52 -2.34 -1.90
CA ILE A 39 -7.34 -2.39 -1.04
C ILE A 39 -6.42 -1.24 -1.46
N GLY A 40 -6.35 -0.18 -0.64
CA GLY A 40 -5.43 0.94 -0.86
C GLY A 40 -3.98 0.48 -0.76
N THR A 41 -3.16 0.88 -1.74
CA THR A 41 -1.76 0.47 -1.83
C THR A 41 -0.83 1.70 -1.89
N GLY A 42 0.01 1.81 -2.88
CA GLY A 42 0.92 2.94 -3.15
C GLY A 42 1.15 3.07 -4.64
N GLY A 43 2.27 3.65 -5.04
CA GLY A 43 2.72 3.71 -6.41
C GLY A 43 3.07 2.33 -6.99
N LEU A 44 3.07 2.21 -8.31
CA LEU A 44 3.29 0.94 -9.03
C LEU A 44 4.69 0.36 -8.80
N LEU A 45 5.68 1.21 -8.54
CA LEU A 45 7.08 0.82 -8.29
C LEU A 45 7.41 0.67 -6.81
N GLY A 46 6.41 0.74 -5.92
CA GLY A 46 6.50 0.35 -4.51
C GLY A 46 6.13 -1.11 -4.29
N VAL A 47 6.33 -1.60 -3.06
CA VAL A 47 6.03 -3.00 -2.68
C VAL A 47 4.54 -3.18 -2.32
N TYR A 48 3.84 -2.14 -1.89
CA TYR A 48 2.42 -2.22 -1.55
C TYR A 48 1.56 -2.72 -2.71
N TYR A 49 1.83 -2.25 -3.94
CA TYR A 49 0.98 -2.58 -5.08
C TYR A 49 1.03 -4.08 -5.45
N PRO A 50 2.20 -4.73 -5.67
CA PRO A 50 2.24 -6.17 -5.95
C PRO A 50 1.68 -7.02 -4.80
N ILE A 51 1.96 -6.67 -3.54
CA ILE A 51 1.40 -7.37 -2.38
C ILE A 51 -0.13 -7.19 -2.31
N GLY A 52 -0.63 -5.95 -2.45
CA GLY A 52 -2.07 -5.68 -2.47
C GLY A 52 -2.81 -6.40 -3.60
N ARG A 53 -2.17 -6.53 -4.79
CA ARG A 53 -2.72 -7.35 -5.88
C ARG A 53 -2.83 -8.82 -5.51
N ALA A 54 -1.79 -9.38 -4.89
CA ALA A 54 -1.79 -10.77 -4.45
C ALA A 54 -2.89 -11.01 -3.41
N LEU A 55 -3.05 -10.11 -2.44
CA LEU A 55 -4.15 -10.13 -1.47
C LEU A 55 -5.51 -10.06 -2.16
N GLY A 56 -5.71 -9.12 -3.09
CA GLY A 56 -6.95 -8.99 -3.84
C GLY A 56 -7.31 -10.25 -4.63
N MET A 57 -6.32 -10.88 -5.28
CA MET A 57 -6.52 -12.16 -5.96
C MET A 57 -6.92 -13.27 -4.98
N GLY A 58 -6.23 -13.39 -3.83
CA GLY A 58 -6.55 -14.37 -2.81
C GLY A 58 -7.97 -14.18 -2.25
N PHE A 59 -8.34 -12.96 -1.91
CA PHE A 59 -9.67 -12.62 -1.38
C PHE A 59 -10.79 -12.86 -2.40
N SER A 60 -10.54 -12.59 -3.68
CA SER A 60 -11.52 -12.84 -4.75
C SER A 60 -11.69 -14.32 -5.06
N SER A 61 -10.59 -15.11 -5.08
CA SER A 61 -10.61 -16.53 -5.45
C SER A 61 -11.40 -17.38 -4.47
N THR A 62 -11.45 -17.01 -3.21
CA THR A 62 -12.19 -17.70 -2.16
C THR A 62 -13.61 -17.16 -1.95
N GLY A 63 -14.01 -16.11 -2.68
CA GLY A 63 -15.27 -15.42 -2.43
C GLY A 63 -15.33 -14.67 -1.09
N THR A 64 -14.19 -14.54 -0.42
CA THR A 64 -14.08 -14.02 0.97
C THR A 64 -14.50 -12.56 1.09
N ALA A 65 -14.38 -11.77 0.03
CA ALA A 65 -14.76 -10.36 0.03
C ALA A 65 -16.29 -10.12 -0.03
N ASP A 66 -17.09 -10.99 0.57
CA ASP A 66 -18.56 -10.92 0.62
C ASP A 66 -19.19 -10.88 -0.78
N GLY A 67 -18.69 -11.73 -1.69
CA GLY A 67 -19.12 -11.76 -3.10
C GLY A 67 -18.64 -10.58 -3.93
N ARG A 68 -17.87 -9.65 -3.35
CA ARG A 68 -17.24 -8.53 -4.06
C ARG A 68 -15.94 -8.96 -4.72
N VAL A 69 -15.55 -8.28 -5.78
CA VAL A 69 -14.23 -8.44 -6.38
C VAL A 69 -13.22 -7.59 -5.61
N ALA A 70 -12.20 -8.23 -5.02
CA ALA A 70 -11.15 -7.51 -4.31
C ALA A 70 -10.08 -7.00 -5.30
N VAL A 71 -9.78 -5.72 -5.24
CA VAL A 71 -8.86 -5.04 -6.17
C VAL A 71 -7.84 -4.19 -5.42
N ALA A 72 -6.60 -4.22 -5.88
CA ALA A 72 -5.59 -3.27 -5.42
C ALA A 72 -5.79 -1.92 -6.12
N GLN A 73 -5.88 -0.86 -5.32
CA GLN A 73 -6.01 0.51 -5.80
C GLN A 73 -4.71 1.27 -5.51
N THR A 74 -4.11 1.87 -6.54
CA THR A 74 -2.96 2.76 -6.37
C THR A 74 -3.36 4.02 -5.62
N SER A 75 -2.44 4.55 -4.82
CA SER A 75 -2.66 5.75 -4.00
C SER A 75 -1.39 6.56 -3.81
N GLY A 76 -1.46 7.62 -3.03
CA GLY A 76 -0.31 8.36 -2.52
C GLY A 76 0.40 7.69 -1.33
N GLY A 77 0.10 6.44 -0.99
CA GLY A 77 0.69 5.70 0.11
C GLY A 77 -0.04 5.87 1.44
N SER A 78 0.67 5.61 2.55
CA SER A 78 0.05 5.35 3.86
C SER A 78 -0.85 6.46 4.38
N VAL A 79 -0.47 7.73 4.27
CA VAL A 79 -1.28 8.87 4.74
C VAL A 79 -2.56 9.01 3.91
N SER A 80 -2.43 8.85 2.58
CA SER A 80 -3.58 8.85 1.66
C SER A 80 -4.53 7.69 1.95
N ASN A 81 -3.98 6.50 2.21
CA ASN A 81 -4.75 5.29 2.51
C ASN A 81 -5.56 5.44 3.80
N VAL A 82 -4.95 5.96 4.87
CA VAL A 82 -5.64 6.21 6.13
C VAL A 82 -6.80 7.17 5.95
N ARG A 83 -6.60 8.25 5.20
CA ARG A 83 -7.68 9.21 4.90
C ARG A 83 -8.80 8.60 4.05
N ALA A 84 -8.44 7.78 3.06
CA ALA A 84 -9.41 7.07 2.23
C ALA A 84 -10.24 6.04 3.05
N LEU A 85 -9.59 5.32 3.98
CA LEU A 85 -10.30 4.45 4.95
C LEU A 85 -11.27 5.27 5.79
N ALA A 86 -10.83 6.37 6.41
CA ALA A 86 -11.67 7.23 7.24
C ALA A 86 -12.90 7.77 6.50
N LYS A 87 -12.75 8.08 5.22
CA LYS A 87 -13.83 8.55 4.35
C LYS A 87 -14.68 7.43 3.74
N LYS A 88 -14.38 6.17 4.03
CA LYS A 88 -15.05 4.98 3.45
C LYS A 88 -14.92 4.89 1.92
N GLU A 89 -13.86 5.45 1.36
CA GLU A 89 -13.55 5.38 -0.06
C GLU A 89 -12.92 4.04 -0.46
N ILE A 90 -12.31 3.34 0.51
CA ILE A 90 -11.72 2.00 0.38
C ILE A 90 -12.07 1.15 1.60
N GLU A 91 -12.02 -0.18 1.45
CA GLU A 91 -12.41 -1.14 2.47
C GLU A 91 -11.23 -1.58 3.36
N ALA A 92 -10.06 -1.76 2.76
CA ALA A 92 -8.81 -2.12 3.43
C ALA A 92 -7.63 -1.33 2.85
N ALA A 93 -6.49 -1.33 3.54
CA ALA A 93 -5.28 -0.69 3.03
C ALA A 93 -4.00 -1.27 3.62
N LEU A 94 -2.89 -1.11 2.87
CA LEU A 94 -1.55 -1.24 3.41
C LEU A 94 -1.10 0.11 3.96
N VAL A 95 -0.62 0.10 5.21
CA VAL A 95 -0.27 1.33 5.96
C VAL A 95 0.98 1.06 6.80
N GLN A 96 1.92 2.00 6.82
CA GLN A 96 3.05 1.96 7.75
C GLN A 96 2.56 2.09 9.19
N ALA A 97 3.15 1.32 10.09
CA ALA A 97 2.78 1.29 11.51
C ALA A 97 2.92 2.66 12.19
N ASP A 98 3.95 3.44 11.83
CA ASP A 98 4.13 4.81 12.33
C ASP A 98 3.01 5.76 11.87
N VAL A 99 2.59 5.65 10.62
CA VAL A 99 1.49 6.45 10.06
C VAL A 99 0.17 6.08 10.73
N ALA A 100 -0.07 4.78 10.92
CA ALA A 100 -1.25 4.27 11.63
C ALA A 100 -1.31 4.80 13.08
N PHE A 101 -0.19 4.73 13.82
CA PHE A 101 -0.08 5.30 15.17
C PHE A 101 -0.37 6.80 15.20
N ARG A 102 0.21 7.56 14.28
CA ARG A 102 0.02 9.02 14.21
C ARG A 102 -1.39 9.41 13.88
N ALA A 103 -2.06 8.65 13.03
CA ALA A 103 -3.47 8.85 12.72
C ALA A 103 -4.35 8.62 13.94
N LEU A 104 -4.09 7.54 14.70
CA LEU A 104 -4.77 7.24 15.95
C LEU A 104 -4.59 8.35 16.99
N LYS A 105 -3.39 8.96 17.06
CA LYS A 105 -3.08 10.04 18.02
C LYS A 105 -3.43 11.45 17.51
N GLY A 106 -3.68 11.63 16.22
CA GLY A 106 -3.93 12.95 15.61
C GLY A 106 -2.69 13.84 15.61
N ILE A 107 -1.53 13.29 15.27
CA ILE A 107 -0.24 14.01 15.25
C ILE A 107 0.44 13.91 13.87
N GLY A 108 1.44 14.76 13.64
CA GLY A 108 2.17 14.80 12.38
C GLY A 108 1.25 15.14 11.19
N SER A 109 1.19 14.28 10.18
CA SER A 109 0.32 14.47 9.01
C SER A 109 -1.17 14.49 9.34
N PHE A 110 -1.56 14.12 10.57
CA PHE A 110 -2.93 14.09 11.09
C PHE A 110 -3.12 15.09 12.24
N SER A 111 -2.29 16.12 12.33
CA SER A 111 -2.41 17.14 13.39
C SER A 111 -3.80 17.79 13.38
N GLY A 112 -4.53 17.64 14.50
CA GLY A 112 -5.91 18.08 14.64
C GLY A 112 -6.98 17.13 14.08
N GLU A 113 -6.58 16.00 13.48
CA GLU A 113 -7.47 14.99 12.87
C GLU A 113 -7.18 13.59 13.45
N LYS A 114 -7.84 13.20 14.54
CA LYS A 114 -7.74 11.84 15.06
C LYS A 114 -8.60 10.88 14.24
N ILE A 115 -8.04 9.72 13.92
CA ILE A 115 -8.74 8.63 13.21
C ILE A 115 -8.67 7.37 14.09
N PRO A 116 -9.53 7.26 15.13
CA PRO A 116 -9.51 6.15 16.08
C PRO A 116 -10.09 4.86 15.50
N SER A 117 -10.83 4.93 14.41
CA SER A 117 -11.56 3.81 13.81
C SER A 117 -10.67 2.82 13.03
N LEU A 118 -9.36 2.98 13.06
CA LEU A 118 -8.42 2.08 12.37
C LEU A 118 -8.12 0.85 13.23
N GLN A 119 -8.19 -0.33 12.63
CA GLN A 119 -7.83 -1.59 13.26
C GLN A 119 -6.98 -2.44 12.32
N ALA A 120 -6.06 -3.22 12.88
CA ALA A 120 -5.18 -4.08 12.11
C ALA A 120 -5.80 -5.46 11.85
N ILE A 121 -5.53 -6.01 10.67
CA ILE A 121 -5.71 -7.45 10.41
C ILE A 121 -4.41 -8.18 10.73
N ALA A 122 -3.29 -7.69 10.23
CA ALA A 122 -1.97 -8.28 10.40
C ALA A 122 -0.84 -7.27 10.16
N SER A 123 0.31 -7.54 10.75
CA SER A 123 1.59 -7.08 10.25
C SER A 123 2.03 -7.95 9.07
N LEU A 124 2.61 -7.34 8.04
CA LEU A 124 2.98 -8.05 6.82
C LEU A 124 4.50 -8.25 6.71
N TYR A 125 5.26 -7.17 6.60
CA TYR A 125 6.71 -7.23 6.40
C TYR A 125 7.37 -5.93 6.87
N PRO A 126 8.70 -5.97 7.13
CA PRO A 126 9.45 -4.76 7.44
C PRO A 126 9.70 -3.92 6.19
N GLU A 127 9.54 -2.61 6.32
CA GLU A 127 9.93 -1.60 5.35
C GLU A 127 11.17 -0.86 5.86
N ARG A 128 12.05 -0.49 4.95
CA ARG A 128 13.30 0.19 5.27
C ARG A 128 13.39 1.52 4.55
N LEU A 129 13.90 2.53 5.25
CA LEU A 129 14.19 3.80 4.63
C LEU A 129 15.40 3.66 3.71
N GLN A 130 15.21 3.94 2.44
CA GLN A 130 16.18 3.85 1.38
C GLN A 130 16.39 5.23 0.77
N MET A 131 17.54 5.82 0.98
CA MET A 131 17.91 7.11 0.44
C MET A 131 18.97 6.89 -0.64
N MET A 132 18.54 6.84 -1.91
CA MET A 132 19.45 6.63 -3.03
C MET A 132 19.88 7.98 -3.63
N VAL A 133 21.17 8.15 -3.83
CA VAL A 133 21.75 9.39 -4.35
C VAL A 133 22.71 9.10 -5.48
N ARG A 134 22.90 10.07 -6.36
CA ARG A 134 24.00 10.03 -7.33
C ARG A 134 25.33 10.21 -6.60
N ARG A 135 26.33 9.41 -6.95
CA ARG A 135 27.67 9.52 -6.31
C ARG A 135 28.33 10.88 -6.58
N ASP A 136 28.09 11.48 -7.74
CA ASP A 136 28.63 12.80 -8.10
C ASP A 136 27.90 13.97 -7.43
N ALA A 137 26.80 13.72 -6.72
CA ALA A 137 26.09 14.74 -5.94
C ALA A 137 26.81 15.12 -4.62
N GLY A 138 27.80 14.33 -4.18
CA GLY A 138 28.57 14.60 -2.96
C GLY A 138 27.74 14.47 -1.70
N ILE A 139 26.76 13.52 -1.67
CA ILE A 139 25.92 13.22 -0.52
C ILE A 139 26.41 11.91 0.09
N HIS A 140 27.02 11.96 1.28
CA HIS A 140 27.54 10.81 2.02
C HIS A 140 26.75 10.53 3.29
N GLY A 141 25.94 11.50 3.74
CA GLY A 141 25.09 11.42 4.92
C GLY A 141 23.90 12.35 4.79
N VAL A 142 22.94 12.23 5.72
CA VAL A 142 21.70 13.03 5.68
C VAL A 142 21.98 14.54 5.75
N ARG A 143 23.03 14.97 6.49
CA ARG A 143 23.39 16.40 6.57
C ARG A 143 23.84 16.99 5.23
N ASP A 144 24.42 16.17 4.35
CA ASP A 144 24.87 16.62 3.04
C ASP A 144 23.73 16.87 2.07
N MET A 145 22.50 16.51 2.43
CA MET A 145 21.27 16.82 1.66
C MET A 145 20.92 18.31 1.67
N LYS A 146 21.53 19.11 2.54
CA LYS A 146 21.31 20.56 2.59
C LYS A 146 21.63 21.18 1.24
N ASN A 147 20.69 22.00 0.72
CA ASN A 147 20.74 22.65 -0.61
C ASN A 147 20.76 21.66 -1.80
N LYS A 148 20.49 20.36 -1.59
CA LYS A 148 20.39 19.37 -2.65
C LYS A 148 18.94 19.18 -3.11
N THR A 149 18.78 18.81 -4.37
CA THR A 149 17.46 18.51 -4.95
C THR A 149 17.12 17.04 -4.70
N VAL A 150 16.32 16.79 -3.67
CA VAL A 150 15.99 15.44 -3.22
C VAL A 150 14.48 15.22 -3.26
N SER A 151 14.05 14.11 -3.86
CA SER A 151 12.66 13.70 -3.76
C SER A 151 12.42 13.05 -2.40
N LEU A 152 11.44 13.60 -1.68
CA LEU A 152 10.96 13.10 -0.39
C LEU A 152 9.69 12.23 -0.55
N ASP A 153 9.43 11.75 -1.78
CA ASP A 153 8.21 11.07 -2.18
C ASP A 153 6.99 12.03 -2.19
N GLU A 154 5.81 11.56 -2.48
CA GLU A 154 4.62 12.42 -2.59
C GLU A 154 4.03 12.81 -1.23
N SER A 155 3.24 13.90 -1.20
CA SER A 155 2.71 14.50 0.03
C SER A 155 1.79 13.58 0.84
N GLY A 156 1.21 12.55 0.23
CA GLY A 156 0.40 11.53 0.89
C GLY A 156 1.16 10.28 1.33
N SER A 157 2.51 10.28 1.23
CA SER A 157 3.33 9.10 1.50
C SER A 157 3.72 8.97 2.98
N GLY A 158 3.98 7.73 3.38
CA GLY A 158 4.64 7.44 4.64
C GLY A 158 6.12 7.80 4.61
N THR A 159 6.77 7.74 3.43
CA THR A 159 8.15 8.16 3.23
C THR A 159 8.35 9.61 3.69
N LEU A 160 7.53 10.54 3.21
CA LEU A 160 7.62 11.95 3.61
C LEU A 160 7.41 12.11 5.11
N ALA A 161 6.48 11.35 5.70
CA ALA A 161 6.23 11.38 7.15
C ALA A 161 7.47 10.95 7.95
N VAL A 162 8.19 9.91 7.51
CA VAL A 162 9.45 9.45 8.14
C VAL A 162 10.60 10.42 7.86
N MET A 163 10.75 10.91 6.62
CA MET A 163 11.82 11.85 6.27
C MET A 163 11.77 13.13 7.10
N ARG A 164 10.61 13.65 7.46
CA ARG A 164 10.46 14.78 8.39
C ARG A 164 11.08 14.51 9.76
N ILE A 165 10.91 13.28 10.29
CA ILE A 165 11.54 12.87 11.56
C ILE A 165 13.05 12.74 11.39
N VAL A 166 13.48 12.15 10.29
CA VAL A 166 14.93 11.97 10.02
C VAL A 166 15.58 13.34 9.89
N LEU A 167 15.05 14.22 9.07
CA LEU A 167 15.62 15.58 8.91
C LEU A 167 15.69 16.31 10.25
N ASP A 168 14.61 16.32 11.04
CA ASP A 168 14.59 16.93 12.39
C ASP A 168 15.67 16.35 13.30
N ALA A 169 15.86 15.04 13.31
CA ALA A 169 16.89 14.38 14.11
C ALA A 169 18.33 14.76 13.69
N TYR A 170 18.51 15.21 12.46
CA TYR A 170 19.79 15.74 11.96
C TYR A 170 19.89 17.26 12.05
N GLY A 171 18.89 17.94 12.63
CA GLY A 171 18.81 19.40 12.73
C GLY A 171 18.50 20.09 11.41
N LEU A 172 17.81 19.42 10.52
CA LEU A 172 17.36 19.91 9.21
C LEU A 172 15.84 19.95 9.13
N THR A 173 15.34 20.75 8.20
CA THR A 173 13.93 20.80 7.80
C THR A 173 13.82 20.57 6.29
N GLU A 174 12.61 20.36 5.79
CA GLU A 174 12.39 20.26 4.34
C GLU A 174 12.90 21.50 3.59
N THR A 175 12.81 22.68 4.19
CA THR A 175 13.25 23.96 3.60
C THR A 175 14.77 24.12 3.53
N ASP A 176 15.53 23.29 4.22
CA ASP A 176 16.99 23.24 4.08
C ASP A 176 17.44 22.51 2.80
N LEU A 177 16.54 21.76 2.18
CA LEU A 177 16.73 21.11 0.90
C LEU A 177 16.07 21.91 -0.22
N ASN A 178 16.24 21.46 -1.48
CA ASN A 178 15.35 21.77 -2.59
C ASN A 178 14.39 20.58 -2.75
N PRO A 179 13.31 20.48 -1.95
CA PRO A 179 12.51 19.25 -1.89
C PRO A 179 11.63 19.11 -3.12
N VAL A 180 11.51 17.87 -3.58
CA VAL A 180 10.59 17.49 -4.65
C VAL A 180 9.63 16.43 -4.13
N TYR A 181 8.36 16.52 -4.51
CA TYR A 181 7.30 15.64 -4.02
C TYR A 181 6.69 14.85 -5.19
N LEU A 182 7.41 13.82 -5.63
CA LEU A 182 7.04 13.02 -6.79
C LEU A 182 6.93 11.55 -6.41
N LYS A 183 6.02 10.84 -7.04
CA LYS A 183 5.93 9.38 -6.98
C LYS A 183 7.23 8.73 -7.48
N PRO A 184 7.58 7.52 -6.97
CA PRO A 184 8.76 6.80 -7.41
C PRO A 184 8.85 6.64 -8.94
N GLU A 185 7.73 6.45 -9.63
CA GLU A 185 7.67 6.29 -11.09
C GLU A 185 8.24 7.50 -11.85
N PHE A 186 8.10 8.70 -11.30
CA PHE A 186 8.61 9.94 -11.91
C PHE A 186 10.01 10.33 -11.43
N THR A 187 10.44 9.81 -10.28
CA THR A 187 11.75 10.14 -9.70
C THR A 187 12.89 9.41 -10.39
N ILE A 188 12.67 8.18 -10.85
CA ILE A 188 13.69 7.34 -11.51
C ILE A 188 14.26 8.05 -12.74
N GLU A 189 13.41 8.51 -13.63
CA GLU A 189 13.83 9.24 -14.84
C GLU A 189 14.52 10.56 -14.46
N SER A 190 13.96 11.31 -13.51
CA SER A 190 14.52 12.59 -13.07
C SER A 190 15.91 12.44 -12.43
N LEU A 191 16.14 11.36 -11.67
CA LEU A 191 17.44 11.03 -11.09
C LEU A 191 18.47 10.66 -12.19
N SER A 192 18.07 9.83 -13.14
CA SER A 192 18.92 9.42 -14.29
C SER A 192 19.28 10.60 -15.19
N GLN A 193 18.37 11.54 -15.36
CA GLN A 193 18.58 12.77 -16.13
C GLN A 193 19.25 13.90 -15.33
N ARG A 194 19.76 13.61 -14.13
CA ARG A 194 20.44 14.58 -13.24
C ARG A 194 19.58 15.78 -12.81
N ARG A 195 18.26 15.68 -12.89
CA ARG A 195 17.34 16.69 -12.35
C ARG A 195 17.14 16.56 -10.83
N LEU A 196 17.49 15.40 -10.27
CA LEU A 196 17.52 15.14 -8.85
C LEU A 196 18.94 14.71 -8.43
N ASP A 197 19.32 15.06 -7.22
CA ASP A 197 20.54 14.57 -6.55
C ASP A 197 20.29 13.26 -5.81
N GLY A 198 19.06 13.07 -5.33
CA GLY A 198 18.67 11.86 -4.62
C GLY A 198 17.17 11.68 -4.53
N ILE A 199 16.79 10.49 -4.08
CA ILE A 199 15.40 10.09 -3.78
C ILE A 199 15.36 9.40 -2.43
N SER A 200 14.25 9.54 -1.72
CA SER A 200 13.97 8.81 -0.49
C SER A 200 12.74 7.94 -0.68
N LEU A 201 12.78 6.73 -0.13
CA LEU A 201 11.70 5.76 -0.21
C LEU A 201 11.67 4.89 1.04
N MET A 202 10.56 4.92 1.79
CA MET A 202 10.26 3.94 2.83
C MET A 202 9.47 2.81 2.19
N SER A 203 10.07 1.66 2.07
CA SER A 203 9.48 0.52 1.36
C SER A 203 10.14 -0.79 1.76
N GLY A 204 9.49 -1.90 1.47
CA GLY A 204 10.12 -3.20 1.52
C GLY A 204 11.35 -3.28 0.61
N THR A 205 12.29 -4.17 0.95
CA THR A 205 13.54 -4.36 0.20
C THR A 205 13.59 -5.76 -0.43
N PRO A 206 14.06 -5.86 -1.70
CA PRO A 206 14.46 -4.80 -2.61
C PRO A 206 13.26 -4.00 -3.14
N ALA A 207 13.34 -2.67 -3.14
CA ALA A 207 12.30 -1.83 -3.73
C ALA A 207 12.43 -1.82 -5.27
N PRO A 208 11.37 -2.10 -6.04
CA PRO A 208 11.43 -2.11 -7.50
C PRO A 208 11.97 -0.80 -8.09
N ALA A 209 11.55 0.34 -7.56
CA ALA A 209 12.03 1.65 -7.99
C ALA A 209 13.56 1.79 -7.89
N ILE A 210 14.17 1.27 -6.84
CA ILE A 210 15.63 1.34 -6.65
C ILE A 210 16.33 0.26 -7.46
N ALA A 211 15.80 -0.96 -7.47
CA ALA A 211 16.40 -2.09 -8.18
C ALA A 211 16.56 -1.85 -9.69
N GLN A 212 15.60 -1.13 -10.31
CA GLN A 212 15.61 -0.84 -11.75
C GLN A 212 16.79 0.00 -12.21
N ILE A 213 17.33 0.89 -11.35
CA ILE A 213 18.37 1.85 -11.74
C ILE A 213 19.65 1.74 -10.92
N MET A 214 19.65 0.90 -9.88
CA MET A 214 20.85 0.72 -9.06
C MET A 214 22.03 0.27 -9.93
N SER A 215 23.09 1.03 -9.87
CA SER A 215 24.33 0.84 -10.65
C SER A 215 25.48 1.54 -9.91
N PRO A 216 26.73 1.37 -10.33
CA PRO A 216 27.89 2.06 -9.70
C PRO A 216 27.81 3.59 -9.67
N GLN A 217 26.90 4.21 -10.42
CA GLN A 217 26.69 5.66 -10.41
C GLN A 217 25.88 6.14 -9.19
N PHE A 218 25.22 5.23 -8.47
CA PHE A 218 24.38 5.51 -7.31
C PHE A 218 24.96 4.88 -6.04
N SER A 219 24.52 5.39 -4.90
CA SER A 219 24.80 4.83 -3.57
C SER A 219 23.58 5.02 -2.67
N LEU A 220 23.49 4.20 -1.63
CA LEU A 220 22.56 4.40 -0.55
C LEU A 220 23.21 5.21 0.56
N VAL A 221 22.48 6.17 1.12
CA VAL A 221 22.92 6.99 2.26
C VAL A 221 22.47 6.33 3.54
N PRO A 222 23.39 6.09 4.51
CA PRO A 222 23.03 5.50 5.78
C PRO A 222 22.33 6.50 6.71
N VAL A 223 21.53 5.99 7.64
CA VAL A 223 21.16 6.69 8.87
C VAL A 223 22.16 6.31 9.94
N ASP A 224 22.78 7.30 10.57
CA ASP A 224 23.74 7.06 11.67
C ASP A 224 23.07 6.22 12.78
N PRO A 225 23.67 5.12 13.24
CA PRO A 225 23.07 4.23 14.24
C PRO A 225 22.72 4.93 15.55
N LYS A 226 23.49 5.94 15.97
CA LYS A 226 23.19 6.73 17.19
C LYS A 226 21.97 7.62 16.98
N ILE A 227 21.83 8.21 15.79
CA ILE A 227 20.63 9.00 15.43
C ILE A 227 19.43 8.06 15.31
N ALA A 228 19.57 6.90 14.68
CA ALA A 228 18.51 5.90 14.60
C ALA A 228 18.02 5.47 16.00
N ALA A 229 18.94 5.23 16.94
CA ALA A 229 18.59 4.93 18.34
C ALA A 229 17.85 6.11 19.02
N THR A 230 18.29 7.35 18.78
CA THR A 230 17.61 8.56 19.30
C THR A 230 16.20 8.72 18.72
N ILE A 231 16.06 8.45 17.42
CA ILE A 231 14.73 8.45 16.76
C ILE A 231 13.83 7.39 17.42
N HIS A 232 14.34 6.17 17.60
CA HIS A 232 13.58 5.08 18.22
C HIS A 232 13.10 5.42 19.63
N GLN A 233 13.91 6.06 20.46
CA GLN A 233 13.51 6.49 21.80
C GLN A 233 12.31 7.45 21.80
N ARG A 234 12.21 8.32 20.78
CA ARG A 234 11.10 9.27 20.63
C ARG A 234 9.91 8.71 19.83
N HIS A 235 10.19 7.76 18.99
CA HIS A 235 9.27 7.14 18.02
C HIS A 235 9.44 5.62 18.04
N PRO A 236 8.90 4.91 19.06
CA PRO A 236 9.18 3.47 19.29
C PRO A 236 8.77 2.56 18.13
N TYR A 237 7.90 3.02 17.25
CA TYR A 237 7.48 2.32 16.03
C TYR A 237 8.49 2.41 14.87
N LEU A 238 9.48 3.31 14.95
CA LEU A 238 10.61 3.37 14.03
C LEU A 238 11.81 2.66 14.70
N LEU A 239 12.22 1.55 14.13
CA LEU A 239 13.26 0.73 14.67
C LEU A 239 14.60 1.02 13.96
N PRO A 240 15.76 0.98 14.67
CA PRO A 240 17.04 0.83 14.00
C PRO A 240 17.03 -0.46 13.17
N GLY A 241 17.42 -0.38 11.92
CA GLY A 241 17.41 -1.50 10.99
C GLY A 241 18.61 -1.44 10.04
N VAL A 242 18.70 -2.43 9.17
CA VAL A 242 19.73 -2.48 8.12
C VAL A 242 19.10 -2.92 6.80
N ILE A 243 19.59 -2.36 5.69
CA ILE A 243 19.41 -2.96 4.37
C ILE A 243 20.55 -3.99 4.25
N PRO A 244 20.23 -5.30 4.15
CA PRO A 244 21.27 -6.34 4.08
C PRO A 244 22.21 -6.15 2.90
N ALA A 245 23.47 -6.57 3.05
CA ALA A 245 24.41 -6.61 1.94
C ALA A 245 23.80 -7.39 0.76
N ASP A 246 24.13 -6.96 -0.46
CA ASP A 246 23.68 -7.56 -1.70
C ASP A 246 22.15 -7.58 -1.91
N THR A 247 21.37 -6.87 -1.08
CA THR A 247 19.94 -6.57 -1.40
C THR A 247 19.82 -5.93 -2.78
N TYR A 248 20.78 -5.09 -3.11
CA TYR A 248 21.04 -4.57 -4.46
C TYR A 248 22.45 -4.99 -4.84
N PRO A 249 22.68 -5.56 -6.04
CA PRO A 249 23.98 -6.12 -6.40
C PRO A 249 25.16 -5.19 -6.12
N GLY A 250 26.12 -5.66 -5.32
CA GLY A 250 27.34 -4.92 -4.96
C GLY A 250 27.15 -3.77 -3.97
N VAL A 251 25.98 -3.62 -3.36
CA VAL A 251 25.72 -2.65 -2.29
C VAL A 251 26.04 -3.33 -0.94
N PRO A 252 26.91 -2.74 -0.10
CA PRO A 252 27.17 -3.27 1.23
C PRO A 252 25.96 -3.14 2.15
N GLU A 253 26.05 -3.70 3.36
CA GLU A 253 25.07 -3.48 4.40
C GLU A 253 24.97 -1.97 4.73
N ILE A 254 23.74 -1.44 4.79
CA ILE A 254 23.47 -0.02 5.04
C ILE A 254 22.60 0.14 6.29
N PRO A 255 23.11 0.77 7.36
CA PRO A 255 22.31 1.14 8.52
C PRO A 255 21.18 2.10 8.13
N THR A 256 19.97 1.85 8.64
CA THR A 256 18.80 2.64 8.30
C THR A 256 17.73 2.58 9.41
N LEU A 257 16.53 3.05 9.11
CA LEU A 257 15.33 2.88 9.93
C LEU A 257 14.41 1.82 9.31
N GLU A 258 13.69 1.12 10.18
CA GLU A 258 12.72 0.10 9.82
C GLU A 258 11.36 0.39 10.46
N VAL A 259 10.27 0.09 9.76
CA VAL A 259 8.90 0.10 10.25
C VAL A 259 8.14 -1.06 9.62
N TYR A 260 7.06 -1.53 10.25
CA TYR A 260 6.25 -2.61 9.67
C TYR A 260 5.14 -2.06 8.77
N ALA A 261 4.90 -2.75 7.66
CA ALA A 261 3.70 -2.60 6.85
C ALA A 261 2.56 -3.38 7.49
N LEU A 262 1.41 -2.74 7.69
CA LEU A 262 0.20 -3.33 8.27
C LEU A 262 -0.89 -3.47 7.21
N LEU A 263 -1.67 -4.53 7.27
CA LEU A 263 -2.99 -4.60 6.61
C LEU A 263 -4.02 -4.06 7.60
N VAL A 264 -4.71 -2.98 7.20
CA VAL A 264 -5.60 -2.19 8.06
C VAL A 264 -6.99 -2.12 7.46
N VAL A 265 -7.99 -2.15 8.32
CA VAL A 265 -9.41 -1.91 8.02
C VAL A 265 -9.99 -0.90 9.00
N ARG A 266 -11.26 -0.52 8.83
CA ARG A 266 -12.01 0.25 9.84
C ARG A 266 -12.65 -0.69 10.86
N GLU A 267 -12.91 -0.17 12.05
CA GLU A 267 -13.62 -0.85 13.14
C GLU A 267 -15.08 -1.24 12.81
N ASP A 268 -15.71 -0.54 11.85
CA ASP A 268 -17.10 -0.78 11.42
C ASP A 268 -17.23 -1.84 10.32
N VAL A 269 -16.16 -2.49 9.94
CA VAL A 269 -16.20 -3.65 9.04
C VAL A 269 -16.72 -4.87 9.81
N ASP A 270 -17.56 -5.66 9.16
CA ASP A 270 -18.18 -6.83 9.80
C ASP A 270 -17.14 -7.84 10.33
N ASP A 271 -17.33 -8.32 11.57
CA ASP A 271 -16.39 -9.23 12.24
C ASP A 271 -16.21 -10.54 11.48
N ALA A 272 -17.30 -11.09 10.93
CA ALA A 272 -17.25 -12.34 10.17
C ALA A 272 -16.49 -12.13 8.85
N LEU A 273 -16.66 -10.99 8.20
CA LEU A 273 -15.90 -10.65 7.00
C LEU A 273 -14.40 -10.54 7.33
N VAL A 274 -14.01 -9.83 8.39
CA VAL A 274 -12.59 -9.69 8.75
C VAL A 274 -11.99 -11.02 9.21
N TYR A 275 -12.77 -11.87 9.90
CA TYR A 275 -12.36 -13.24 10.21
C TYR A 275 -12.00 -14.02 8.92
N GLU A 276 -12.89 -14.03 7.94
CA GLU A 276 -12.66 -14.72 6.66
C GLU A 276 -11.50 -14.10 5.84
N LEU A 277 -11.34 -12.77 5.86
CA LEU A 277 -10.17 -12.10 5.26
C LEU A 277 -8.86 -12.55 5.92
N THR A 278 -8.86 -12.64 7.27
CA THR A 278 -7.68 -13.09 8.03
C THR A 278 -7.36 -14.55 7.71
N LYS A 279 -8.36 -15.41 7.70
CA LYS A 279 -8.23 -16.83 7.34
C LYS A 279 -7.71 -17.00 5.91
N THR A 280 -8.21 -16.18 4.98
CA THR A 280 -7.77 -16.21 3.58
C THR A 280 -6.34 -15.70 3.41
N LEU A 281 -5.93 -14.67 4.15
CA LEU A 281 -4.54 -14.21 4.17
C LEU A 281 -3.57 -15.37 4.44
N TRP A 282 -3.91 -16.25 5.38
CA TRP A 282 -3.04 -17.36 5.80
C TRP A 282 -3.27 -18.67 5.07
N ASN A 283 -4.18 -18.74 4.11
CA ASN A 283 -4.35 -19.96 3.33
C ASN A 283 -3.19 -20.18 2.33
N ALA A 284 -2.98 -21.44 1.92
CA ALA A 284 -1.86 -21.81 1.07
C ALA A 284 -1.88 -21.10 -0.29
N GLU A 285 -3.05 -20.83 -0.86
CA GLU A 285 -3.17 -20.18 -2.17
C GLU A 285 -2.74 -18.71 -2.09
N THR A 286 -3.25 -17.96 -1.11
CA THR A 286 -2.87 -16.55 -0.91
C THR A 286 -1.38 -16.43 -0.56
N GLN A 287 -0.84 -17.32 0.28
CA GLN A 287 0.58 -17.35 0.59
C GLN A 287 1.43 -17.59 -0.67
N ARG A 288 1.03 -18.52 -1.54
CA ARG A 288 1.69 -18.74 -2.83
C ARG A 288 1.64 -17.49 -3.73
N LEU A 289 0.50 -16.80 -3.79
CA LEU A 289 0.36 -15.55 -4.55
C LEU A 289 1.27 -14.44 -4.01
N LEU A 290 1.35 -14.28 -2.69
CA LEU A 290 2.23 -13.30 -2.04
C LEU A 290 3.71 -13.56 -2.35
N GLN A 291 4.15 -14.83 -2.22
CA GLN A 291 5.53 -15.24 -2.52
C GLN A 291 5.90 -15.04 -3.99
N ALA A 292 4.95 -15.28 -4.91
CA ALA A 292 5.16 -15.04 -6.33
C ALA A 292 5.17 -13.55 -6.70
N ALA A 293 4.48 -12.69 -5.92
CA ALA A 293 4.35 -11.27 -6.21
C ALA A 293 5.61 -10.46 -5.87
N HIS A 294 6.30 -10.81 -4.77
CA HIS A 294 7.50 -10.12 -4.31
C HIS A 294 8.32 -11.01 -3.35
N PRO A 295 9.67 -10.91 -3.32
CA PRO A 295 10.50 -11.66 -2.38
C PRO A 295 10.06 -11.54 -0.91
N LEU A 296 9.57 -10.37 -0.49
CA LEU A 296 9.02 -10.15 0.86
C LEU A 296 7.73 -10.93 1.13
N GLY A 297 7.07 -11.49 0.14
CA GLY A 297 5.97 -12.43 0.35
C GLY A 297 6.35 -13.61 1.22
N HIS A 298 7.61 -14.04 1.20
CA HIS A 298 8.14 -15.07 2.11
C HIS A 298 8.27 -14.62 3.57
N ALA A 299 8.33 -13.32 3.83
CA ALA A 299 8.36 -12.76 5.18
C ALA A 299 6.96 -12.57 5.79
N ILE A 300 5.91 -12.65 4.97
CA ILE A 300 4.51 -12.56 5.42
C ILE A 300 4.11 -13.91 5.96
N THR A 301 4.22 -14.10 7.28
CA THR A 301 3.96 -15.36 7.96
C THR A 301 3.03 -15.15 9.15
N MET A 302 2.34 -16.20 9.58
CA MET A 302 1.51 -16.13 10.78
C MET A 302 2.33 -15.84 12.04
N GLN A 303 3.59 -16.28 12.10
CA GLN A 303 4.52 -16.01 13.21
C GLN A 303 4.86 -14.52 13.32
N SER A 304 4.96 -13.81 12.20
CA SER A 304 5.27 -12.37 12.17
C SER A 304 4.02 -11.48 12.18
N ALA A 305 2.83 -12.06 12.11
CA ALA A 305 1.56 -11.34 11.93
C ALA A 305 1.27 -10.27 13.00
N LEU A 306 1.86 -10.40 14.17
CA LEU A 306 1.63 -9.49 15.31
C LEU A 306 2.82 -8.58 15.62
N HIS A 307 3.91 -8.67 14.85
CA HIS A 307 5.12 -7.87 15.08
C HIS A 307 4.89 -6.41 14.69
N GLY A 308 5.31 -5.49 15.55
CA GLY A 308 5.29 -4.06 15.26
C GLY A 308 3.90 -3.46 15.06
N LEU A 309 2.84 -4.12 15.57
CA LEU A 309 1.50 -3.56 15.57
C LEU A 309 1.45 -2.29 16.42
N THR A 310 0.81 -1.26 15.88
CA THR A 310 0.58 0.03 16.55
C THR A 310 -0.91 0.36 16.68
N LEU A 311 -1.75 -0.53 16.16
CA LEU A 311 -3.21 -0.52 16.26
C LEU A 311 -3.69 -1.76 16.96
N ALA A 312 -4.84 -1.68 17.61
CA ALA A 312 -5.56 -2.87 18.05
C ALA A 312 -5.93 -3.74 16.84
N LEU A 313 -5.94 -5.05 17.03
CA LEU A 313 -6.49 -5.98 16.05
C LEU A 313 -8.01 -5.80 15.95
N HIS A 314 -8.54 -5.97 14.74
CA HIS A 314 -9.97 -6.06 14.53
C HIS A 314 -10.56 -7.31 15.24
N PRO A 315 -11.78 -7.26 15.86
CA PRO A 315 -12.34 -8.41 16.57
C PRO A 315 -12.38 -9.70 15.74
N GLY A 316 -12.71 -9.61 14.45
CA GLY A 316 -12.67 -10.78 13.55
C GLY A 316 -11.25 -11.37 13.39
N ALA A 317 -10.22 -10.53 13.33
CA ALA A 317 -8.83 -11.00 13.30
C ALA A 317 -8.43 -11.62 14.66
N VAL A 318 -8.80 -11.00 15.77
CA VAL A 318 -8.60 -11.55 17.14
C VAL A 318 -9.20 -12.94 17.25
N GLN A 319 -10.45 -13.11 16.78
CA GLN A 319 -11.13 -14.41 16.81
C GLN A 319 -10.33 -15.46 16.04
N PHE A 320 -9.85 -15.14 14.83
CA PHE A 320 -9.04 -16.05 14.03
C PHE A 320 -7.73 -16.42 14.74
N TYR A 321 -6.96 -15.44 15.23
CA TYR A 321 -5.67 -15.69 15.86
C TYR A 321 -5.78 -16.48 17.17
N ARG A 322 -6.84 -16.28 17.96
CA ARG A 322 -7.12 -17.09 19.16
C ARG A 322 -7.41 -18.55 18.81
N GLN A 323 -8.26 -18.80 17.81
CA GLN A 323 -8.58 -20.16 17.34
C GLN A 323 -7.36 -20.92 16.81
N HIS A 324 -6.34 -20.21 16.34
CA HIS A 324 -5.10 -20.80 15.80
C HIS A 324 -3.93 -20.68 16.76
N HIS A 325 -4.19 -20.40 18.05
CA HIS A 325 -3.18 -20.30 19.12
C HIS A 325 -2.04 -19.29 18.82
N ALA A 326 -2.28 -18.31 17.97
CA ALA A 326 -1.35 -17.24 17.67
C ALA A 326 -1.47 -16.04 18.64
N LEU A 327 -2.55 -16.00 19.45
CA LEU A 327 -2.77 -15.04 20.53
C LEU A 327 -3.02 -15.79 21.83
N PRO A 328 -2.39 -15.39 22.96
CA PRO A 328 -2.71 -15.89 24.29
C PRO A 328 -4.18 -15.58 24.67
N GLU A 329 -4.79 -16.42 25.48
CA GLU A 329 -6.06 -16.11 26.10
C GLU A 329 -5.83 -15.05 27.20
N GLY A 330 -6.43 -13.87 27.03
CA GLY A 330 -6.47 -12.85 28.08
C GLY A 330 -5.62 -11.60 27.86
N ASP A 331 -4.73 -11.55 26.88
CA ASP A 331 -3.91 -10.35 26.65
C ASP A 331 -4.70 -9.26 25.92
N ALA A 332 -4.70 -8.06 26.52
CA ALA A 332 -5.06 -6.85 25.80
C ALA A 332 -4.00 -6.61 24.74
N ILE A 333 -4.39 -6.65 23.48
CA ILE A 333 -3.51 -6.29 22.35
C ILE A 333 -3.26 -4.78 22.43
N PRO A 334 -2.00 -4.31 22.23
CA PRO A 334 -1.62 -2.92 22.39
C PRO A 334 -2.46 -1.97 21.59
#